data_c2b167adb5ce178e7d8ef771c610c8ba
#
_entry.id   c2b167adb5ce178e7d8ef771c610c8ba
#
_cell.length_a   1.000
_cell.length_b   1.000
_cell.length_c   1.000
_cell.angle_alpha   90.00
_cell.angle_beta   90.00
_cell.angle_gamma   90.00
#
_symmetry.space_group_name_H-M   'P 1'
#
loop_
_entity.id
_entity.type
_entity.pdbx_description
1 polymer ?
#
loop_
_entity_poly.entity_id
_entity_poly.type
_entity_poly.pdbx_seq_one_letter_code
_entity_poly.pdbx_strand_id
1 'polypeptide(L)'
;MQILSIDVGIKNLALCLFEKKKDATDFSIIKWEVLNLAEKDTLKKCDNCNLVAKYFKDQTYLCTKHAKKGIYKVPLKTKVCLEKQTIKNLTITANTNNISYDKPVTKSSLLKSINEYNDIHCYNEIIETNASTIDLIHVSVNIKNKLNHLLHDIEHIDHIIIENQISPIASRMKTVQGMIVQYFVMSDITCENIRFVSASNKLRDVLKKGEVSSYSDRKKHSI
;
A
#
# COMPACT_ATOMS: atom_id res chain seq x y z
N MET A 1 28.72 13.31 -8.21
CA MET A 1 28.02 12.12 -8.70
C MET A 1 26.80 11.90 -7.84
N GLN A 2 25.62 11.95 -8.43
CA GLN A 2 24.34 11.74 -7.75
C GLN A 2 23.78 10.34 -8.08
N ILE A 3 23.36 9.61 -7.05
CA ILE A 3 22.81 8.27 -7.21
C ILE A 3 21.47 8.20 -6.50
N LEU A 4 20.42 7.79 -7.21
CA LEU A 4 19.10 7.52 -6.68
C LEU A 4 18.92 6.01 -6.52
N SER A 5 18.78 5.56 -5.28
CA SER A 5 18.46 4.17 -4.94
C SER A 5 16.97 4.01 -4.66
N ILE A 6 16.33 3.01 -5.26
CA ILE A 6 14.89 2.77 -5.16
C ILE A 6 14.63 1.32 -4.74
N ASP A 7 13.93 1.15 -3.60
CA ASP A 7 13.36 -0.11 -3.15
C ASP A 7 11.86 -0.14 -3.50
N VAL A 8 11.46 -1.06 -4.38
CA VAL A 8 10.13 -1.05 -5.01
C VAL A 8 9.07 -1.61 -4.07
N GLY A 9 8.10 -0.77 -3.71
CA GLY A 9 6.95 -1.13 -2.91
C GLY A 9 5.70 -0.32 -3.26
N ILE A 10 4.51 -0.94 -3.27
CA ILE A 10 3.25 -0.23 -3.56
C ILE A 10 2.86 0.68 -2.40
N LYS A 11 2.96 0.21 -1.15
CA LYS A 11 2.68 1.04 0.04
C LYS A 11 3.92 1.74 0.58
N ASN A 12 5.09 1.21 0.30
CA ASN A 12 6.35 1.68 0.83
C ASN A 12 7.38 1.68 -0.31
N LEU A 13 7.22 2.61 -1.26
CA LEU A 13 8.26 2.89 -2.25
C LEU A 13 9.33 3.72 -1.55
N ALA A 14 10.45 3.11 -1.18
CA ALA A 14 11.53 3.82 -0.53
C ALA A 14 12.54 4.37 -1.56
N LEU A 15 12.95 5.62 -1.38
CA LEU A 15 13.91 6.31 -2.23
C LEU A 15 14.98 6.98 -1.37
N CYS A 16 16.22 6.86 -1.84
CA CYS A 16 17.35 7.58 -1.26
C CYS A 16 18.19 8.19 -2.40
N LEU A 17 18.22 9.52 -2.47
CA LEU A 17 19.11 10.26 -3.33
C LEU A 17 20.32 10.69 -2.52
N PHE A 18 21.49 10.29 -2.95
CA PHE A 18 22.76 10.66 -2.31
C PHE A 18 23.79 11.17 -3.31
N GLU A 19 24.67 12.01 -2.82
CA GLU A 19 25.74 12.62 -3.59
C GLU A 19 27.11 12.18 -3.07
N LYS A 20 28.00 11.87 -4.00
CA LYS A 20 29.44 11.71 -3.76
C LYS A 20 30.21 12.82 -4.42
N LYS A 21 30.90 13.67 -3.64
CA LYS A 21 31.84 14.66 -4.15
C LYS A 21 33.09 13.97 -4.69
N LYS A 22 33.74 14.55 -5.70
CA LYS A 22 34.88 13.93 -6.43
C LYS A 22 36.02 13.49 -5.51
N ASP A 23 36.31 14.26 -4.47
CA ASP A 23 37.45 14.02 -3.56
C ASP A 23 37.02 13.55 -2.17
N ALA A 24 35.75 13.20 -1.97
CA ALA A 24 35.23 12.73 -0.69
C ALA A 24 35.15 11.20 -0.65
N THR A 25 35.54 10.62 0.49
CA THR A 25 35.29 9.20 0.80
C THR A 25 33.82 8.97 1.18
N ASP A 26 33.17 10.00 1.66
CA ASP A 26 31.83 9.91 2.25
C ASP A 26 30.75 10.41 1.29
N PHE A 27 29.51 9.89 1.51
CA PHE A 27 28.30 10.27 0.81
C PHE A 27 27.51 11.27 1.66
N SER A 28 26.82 12.20 1.02
CA SER A 28 25.79 13.01 1.66
C SER A 28 24.40 12.58 1.15
N ILE A 29 23.46 12.38 2.06
CA ILE A 29 22.06 12.09 1.70
C ILE A 29 21.38 13.42 1.38
N ILE A 30 20.86 13.55 0.16
CA ILE A 30 20.14 14.74 -0.31
C ILE A 30 18.66 14.60 0.03
N LYS A 31 18.06 13.43 -0.28
CA LYS A 31 16.65 13.11 -0.03
C LYS A 31 16.53 11.66 0.43
N TRP A 32 15.67 11.40 1.42
CA TRP A 32 15.31 10.06 1.85
C TRP A 32 13.83 10.06 2.20
N GLU A 33 13.03 9.34 1.41
CA GLU A 33 11.59 9.33 1.53
C GLU A 33 11.00 7.93 1.32
N VAL A 34 9.83 7.72 1.93
CA VAL A 34 8.99 6.54 1.70
C VAL A 34 7.63 6.99 1.20
N LEU A 35 7.31 6.65 -0.03
CA LEU A 35 6.09 7.04 -0.70
C LEU A 35 5.04 5.92 -0.69
N ASN A 36 3.81 6.25 -0.30
CA ASN A 36 2.69 5.32 -0.39
C ASN A 36 1.98 5.49 -1.75
N LEU A 37 2.24 4.59 -2.68
CA LEU A 37 1.60 4.61 -4.02
C LEU A 37 0.14 4.10 -3.99
N ALA A 38 -0.30 3.49 -2.88
CA ALA A 38 -1.69 3.06 -2.69
C ALA A 38 -2.57 4.16 -2.10
N GLU A 39 -2.03 5.31 -1.78
CA GLU A 39 -2.77 6.42 -1.19
C GLU A 39 -3.79 6.98 -2.19
N LYS A 40 -5.02 7.18 -1.72
CA LYS A 40 -6.01 7.95 -2.45
C LYS A 40 -5.88 9.40 -2.05
N ASP A 41 -5.96 10.30 -3.01
CA ASP A 41 -5.76 11.76 -2.84
C ASP A 41 -6.65 12.41 -1.78
N THR A 42 -7.63 11.68 -1.26
CA THR A 42 -8.51 12.15 -0.19
C THR A 42 -8.74 11.07 0.86
N LEU A 43 -7.83 10.94 1.82
CA LEU A 43 -8.20 10.33 3.09
C LEU A 43 -9.24 11.24 3.75
N LYS A 44 -10.52 10.85 3.67
CA LYS A 44 -11.59 11.58 4.34
C LYS A 44 -11.32 11.60 5.84
N LYS A 45 -11.37 12.78 6.43
CA LYS A 45 -11.28 12.95 7.88
C LYS A 45 -12.65 12.75 8.50
N CYS A 46 -12.67 12.41 9.77
CA CYS A 46 -13.87 12.31 10.56
C CYS A 46 -14.47 13.71 10.74
N ASP A 47 -15.78 13.87 10.50
CA ASP A 47 -16.47 15.15 10.61
C ASP A 47 -16.48 15.69 12.05
N ASN A 48 -16.31 14.81 13.05
CA ASN A 48 -16.31 15.17 14.47
C ASN A 48 -14.88 15.29 15.07
N CYS A 49 -13.81 14.96 14.32
CA CYS A 49 -12.42 15.13 14.78
C CYS A 49 -11.44 14.96 13.59
N ASN A 50 -10.13 15.23 13.83
CA ASN A 50 -9.10 15.16 12.78
C ASN A 50 -8.59 13.75 12.44
N LEU A 51 -9.14 12.68 13.03
CA LEU A 51 -8.76 11.31 12.74
C LEU A 51 -9.28 10.87 11.36
N VAL A 52 -8.57 9.93 10.72
CA VAL A 52 -9.02 9.33 9.46
C VAL A 52 -10.36 8.64 9.66
N ALA A 53 -11.32 8.91 8.77
CA ALA A 53 -12.62 8.25 8.76
C ALA A 53 -12.48 6.76 8.37
N LYS A 54 -13.21 5.91 9.07
CA LYS A 54 -13.28 4.47 8.82
C LYS A 54 -14.67 4.04 8.33
N TYR A 55 -15.64 4.88 8.51
CA TYR A 55 -17.04 4.63 8.21
C TYR A 55 -17.67 5.86 7.58
N PHE A 56 -18.67 5.61 6.73
CA PHE A 56 -19.48 6.69 6.14
C PHE A 56 -20.94 6.26 5.99
N LYS A 57 -21.84 7.18 6.09
CA LYS A 57 -23.27 7.05 5.74
C LYS A 57 -23.90 8.43 5.65
N ASP A 58 -24.85 8.58 4.69
CA ASP A 58 -25.59 9.83 4.49
C ASP A 58 -24.67 11.06 4.47
N GLN A 59 -23.60 11.00 3.68
CA GLN A 59 -22.56 12.02 3.51
C GLN A 59 -21.71 12.32 4.77
N THR A 60 -21.93 11.60 5.88
CA THR A 60 -21.18 11.76 7.13
C THR A 60 -20.03 10.76 7.21
N TYR A 61 -18.81 11.24 7.47
CA TYR A 61 -17.60 10.47 7.60
C TYR A 61 -17.17 10.38 9.06
N LEU A 62 -17.02 9.18 9.61
CA LEU A 62 -16.72 8.98 11.02
C LEU A 62 -15.52 8.06 11.25
N CYS A 63 -14.69 8.39 12.25
CA CYS A 63 -13.71 7.45 12.80
C CYS A 63 -14.42 6.40 13.67
N THR A 64 -13.71 5.32 14.00
CA THR A 64 -14.28 4.22 14.81
C THR A 64 -14.89 4.69 16.14
N LYS A 65 -14.26 5.69 16.81
CA LYS A 65 -14.76 6.22 18.09
C LYS A 65 -16.11 6.93 17.91
N HIS A 66 -16.24 7.75 16.89
CA HIS A 66 -17.46 8.54 16.64
C HIS A 66 -18.56 7.69 15.99
N ALA A 67 -18.22 6.72 15.14
CA ALA A 67 -19.19 5.78 14.58
C ALA A 67 -19.88 4.93 15.66
N LYS A 68 -19.15 4.50 16.71
CA LYS A 68 -19.74 3.77 17.86
C LYS A 68 -20.72 4.60 18.69
N LYS A 69 -20.67 5.93 18.59
CA LYS A 69 -21.56 6.86 19.28
C LYS A 69 -22.64 7.46 18.36
N GLY A 70 -22.58 7.10 17.09
CA GLY A 70 -23.49 7.63 16.07
C GLY A 70 -24.83 6.92 16.04
N ILE A 71 -25.69 7.31 15.10
CA ILE A 71 -27.08 6.85 14.95
C ILE A 71 -27.13 5.43 14.42
N TYR A 72 -26.23 5.06 13.49
CA TYR A 72 -26.17 3.75 12.89
C TYR A 72 -25.22 2.82 13.67
N LYS A 73 -25.43 1.52 13.52
CA LYS A 73 -24.55 0.51 14.11
C LYS A 73 -23.24 0.41 13.31
N VAL A 74 -22.16 0.02 13.98
CA VAL A 74 -20.92 -0.37 13.31
C VAL A 74 -21.06 -1.83 12.89
N PRO A 75 -20.75 -2.20 11.64
CA PRO A 75 -20.80 -3.60 11.19
C PRO A 75 -19.92 -4.49 12.07
N LEU A 76 -20.42 -5.65 12.46
CA LEU A 76 -19.68 -6.60 13.28
C LEU A 76 -18.46 -7.19 12.55
N LYS A 77 -18.56 -7.30 11.23
CA LYS A 77 -17.52 -7.82 10.36
C LYS A 77 -17.54 -7.07 9.02
N THR A 78 -16.35 -6.92 8.44
CA THR A 78 -16.21 -6.35 7.09
C THR A 78 -16.90 -7.23 6.06
N LYS A 79 -17.33 -6.64 4.93
CA LYS A 79 -17.95 -7.37 3.83
C LYS A 79 -17.06 -8.53 3.34
N VAL A 80 -15.75 -8.28 3.16
CA VAL A 80 -14.75 -9.29 2.79
C VAL A 80 -14.63 -10.41 3.82
N CYS A 81 -14.77 -10.07 5.11
CA CYS A 81 -14.73 -11.07 6.19
C CYS A 81 -16.00 -11.93 6.19
N LEU A 82 -17.18 -11.36 5.90
CA LEU A 82 -18.43 -12.11 5.79
C LEU A 82 -18.38 -13.13 4.64
N GLU A 83 -17.86 -12.76 3.49
CA GLU A 83 -17.72 -13.66 2.33
C GLU A 83 -16.85 -14.89 2.62
N LYS A 84 -15.90 -14.79 3.54
CA LYS A 84 -15.01 -15.89 3.96
C LYS A 84 -15.61 -16.78 5.05
N GLN A 85 -16.77 -16.41 5.63
CA GLN A 85 -17.39 -17.21 6.71
C GLN A 85 -18.06 -18.49 6.17
N THR A 86 -18.16 -19.47 7.06
CA THR A 86 -18.96 -20.68 6.83
C THR A 86 -20.45 -20.37 6.99
N ILE A 87 -21.31 -21.20 6.39
CA ILE A 87 -22.78 -21.11 6.56
C ILE A 87 -23.15 -21.07 8.04
N LYS A 88 -22.54 -21.95 8.87
CA LYS A 88 -22.77 -22.00 10.31
C LYS A 88 -22.51 -20.64 10.98
N ASN A 89 -21.39 -20.01 10.68
CA ASN A 89 -21.03 -18.71 11.27
C ASN A 89 -21.93 -17.57 10.77
N LEU A 90 -22.35 -17.61 9.52
CA LEU A 90 -23.30 -16.64 8.96
C LEU A 90 -24.68 -16.79 9.60
N THR A 91 -25.15 -18.03 9.81
CA THR A 91 -26.42 -18.30 10.52
C THR A 91 -26.37 -17.77 11.95
N ILE A 92 -25.28 -18.00 12.68
CA ILE A 92 -25.08 -17.43 14.03
C ILE A 92 -25.15 -15.90 13.97
N THR A 93 -24.46 -15.29 13.01
CA THR A 93 -24.47 -13.83 12.84
C THR A 93 -25.88 -13.30 12.55
N ALA A 94 -26.62 -13.95 11.67
CA ALA A 94 -27.99 -13.56 11.35
C ALA A 94 -28.92 -13.68 12.59
N ASN A 95 -28.88 -14.82 13.29
CA ASN A 95 -29.70 -15.04 14.46
C ASN A 95 -29.39 -14.07 15.62
N THR A 96 -28.10 -13.81 15.88
CA THR A 96 -27.68 -12.87 16.94
C THR A 96 -28.16 -11.45 16.68
N ASN A 97 -28.36 -11.08 15.41
CA ASN A 97 -28.81 -9.74 15.02
C ASN A 97 -30.29 -9.69 14.61
N ASN A 98 -31.04 -10.78 14.84
CA ASN A 98 -32.47 -10.93 14.46
C ASN A 98 -32.71 -10.63 12.97
N ILE A 99 -31.81 -11.08 12.10
CA ILE A 99 -31.91 -10.92 10.66
C ILE A 99 -32.72 -12.08 10.07
N SER A 100 -33.83 -11.78 9.41
CA SER A 100 -34.62 -12.77 8.70
C SER A 100 -33.90 -13.21 7.41
N TYR A 101 -33.99 -14.49 7.08
CA TYR A 101 -33.41 -15.06 5.86
C TYR A 101 -34.27 -16.18 5.29
N ASP A 102 -34.22 -16.37 3.96
CA ASP A 102 -35.03 -17.31 3.24
C ASP A 102 -34.57 -18.77 3.41
N LYS A 103 -35.51 -19.69 3.29
CA LYS A 103 -35.23 -21.13 3.21
C LYS A 103 -35.40 -21.60 1.74
N PRO A 104 -34.56 -22.51 1.23
CA PRO A 104 -33.49 -23.24 1.95
C PRO A 104 -32.28 -22.34 2.26
N VAL A 105 -31.63 -22.59 3.41
CA VAL A 105 -30.49 -21.80 3.90
C VAL A 105 -29.27 -22.07 3.04
N THR A 106 -28.87 -21.09 2.26
CA THR A 106 -27.65 -21.11 1.45
C THR A 106 -26.69 -20.02 1.91
N LYS A 107 -25.42 -20.16 1.58
CA LYS A 107 -24.43 -19.10 1.86
C LYS A 107 -24.81 -17.79 1.17
N SER A 108 -25.30 -17.87 -0.06
CA SER A 108 -25.70 -16.71 -0.84
C SER A 108 -26.92 -16.00 -0.23
N SER A 109 -27.97 -16.74 0.17
CA SER A 109 -29.15 -16.14 0.83
C SER A 109 -28.80 -15.45 2.13
N LEU A 110 -27.98 -16.08 2.99
CA LEU A 110 -27.52 -15.48 4.25
C LEU A 110 -26.68 -14.21 4.02
N LEU A 111 -25.73 -14.23 3.07
CA LEU A 111 -24.94 -13.07 2.73
C LEU A 111 -25.79 -11.92 2.20
N LYS A 112 -26.79 -12.22 1.36
CA LYS A 112 -27.73 -11.23 0.86
C LYS A 112 -28.48 -10.57 2.00
N SER A 113 -29.14 -11.35 2.86
CA SER A 113 -29.92 -10.81 3.99
C SER A 113 -29.05 -10.02 4.98
N ILE A 114 -27.83 -10.50 5.29
CA ILE A 114 -26.91 -9.78 6.18
C ILE A 114 -26.44 -8.45 5.53
N ASN A 115 -26.15 -8.44 4.24
CA ASN A 115 -25.73 -7.22 3.53
C ASN A 115 -26.89 -6.20 3.47
N GLU A 116 -28.11 -6.62 3.14
CA GLU A 116 -29.30 -5.76 3.16
C GLU A 116 -29.54 -5.15 4.55
N TYR A 117 -29.41 -5.95 5.61
CA TYR A 117 -29.47 -5.45 6.99
C TYR A 117 -28.38 -4.41 7.27
N ASN A 118 -27.13 -4.69 6.88
CA ASN A 118 -26.03 -3.77 7.07
C ASN A 118 -26.25 -2.46 6.30
N ASP A 119 -26.73 -2.54 5.06
CA ASP A 119 -26.99 -1.37 4.21
C ASP A 119 -28.06 -0.45 4.83
N ILE A 120 -29.04 -1.00 5.57
CA ILE A 120 -30.08 -0.23 6.23
C ILE A 120 -29.63 0.30 7.60
N HIS A 121 -29.07 -0.58 8.44
CA HIS A 121 -28.88 -0.33 9.87
C HIS A 121 -27.45 0.01 10.28
N CYS A 122 -26.46 -0.18 9.43
CA CYS A 122 -25.07 0.02 9.75
C CYS A 122 -24.43 1.13 8.91
N TYR A 123 -23.34 1.68 9.41
CA TYR A 123 -22.42 2.48 8.62
C TYR A 123 -21.75 1.64 7.55
N ASN A 124 -21.45 2.24 6.42
CA ASN A 124 -20.63 1.63 5.37
C ASN A 124 -19.15 1.77 5.77
N GLU A 125 -18.41 0.68 5.67
CA GLU A 125 -16.97 0.69 5.96
C GLU A 125 -16.20 1.32 4.80
N ILE A 126 -15.28 2.23 5.12
CA ILE A 126 -14.30 2.75 4.16
C ILE A 126 -13.19 1.72 4.06
N ILE A 127 -13.20 0.93 2.98
CA ILE A 127 -12.21 -0.12 2.76
C ILE A 127 -10.87 0.54 2.43
N GLU A 128 -9.87 0.30 3.28
CA GLU A 128 -8.49 0.69 2.98
C GLU A 128 -7.99 -0.07 1.75
N THR A 129 -7.37 0.65 0.83
CA THR A 129 -6.78 0.03 -0.36
C THR A 129 -5.68 -0.94 0.03
N ASN A 130 -5.83 -2.19 -0.40
CA ASN A 130 -4.78 -3.19 -0.22
C ASN A 130 -3.81 -3.13 -1.40
N ALA A 131 -2.51 -3.23 -1.13
CA ALA A 131 -1.47 -3.27 -2.17
C ALA A 131 -1.68 -4.39 -3.21
N SER A 132 -2.33 -5.50 -2.82
CA SER A 132 -2.62 -6.62 -3.72
C SER A 132 -3.80 -6.37 -4.68
N THR A 133 -4.73 -5.46 -4.34
CA THR A 133 -5.99 -5.25 -5.07
C THR A 133 -6.13 -3.85 -5.67
N ILE A 134 -5.25 -2.90 -5.30
CA ILE A 134 -5.30 -1.54 -5.85
C ILE A 134 -5.13 -1.56 -7.37
N ASP A 135 -5.86 -0.68 -8.05
CA ASP A 135 -5.70 -0.49 -9.49
C ASP A 135 -4.28 0.02 -9.83
N LEU A 136 -3.64 -0.63 -10.79
CA LEU A 136 -2.30 -0.26 -11.25
C LEU A 136 -2.28 1.08 -12.01
N ILE A 137 -3.39 1.48 -12.61
CA ILE A 137 -3.52 2.81 -13.23
C ILE A 137 -3.39 3.89 -12.14
N HIS A 138 -4.09 3.69 -11.00
CA HIS A 138 -3.99 4.59 -9.86
C HIS A 138 -2.56 4.64 -9.29
N VAL A 139 -1.90 3.49 -9.19
CA VAL A 139 -0.48 3.41 -8.78
C VAL A 139 0.42 4.21 -9.74
N SER A 140 0.19 4.09 -11.06
CA SER A 140 0.95 4.82 -12.09
C SER A 140 0.78 6.34 -11.96
N VAL A 141 -0.45 6.81 -11.74
CA VAL A 141 -0.73 8.25 -11.51
C VAL A 141 -0.01 8.73 -10.25
N ASN A 142 -0.03 7.94 -9.17
CA ASN A 142 0.67 8.29 -7.93
C ASN A 142 2.20 8.27 -8.08
N ILE A 143 2.77 7.36 -8.88
CA ILE A 143 4.20 7.40 -9.24
C ILE A 143 4.53 8.75 -9.84
N LYS A 144 3.82 9.14 -10.91
CA LYS A 144 4.04 10.41 -11.60
C LYS A 144 3.94 11.60 -10.64
N ASN A 145 2.83 11.72 -9.91
CA ASN A 145 2.57 12.89 -9.06
C ASN A 145 3.57 13.00 -7.91
N LYS A 146 3.84 11.87 -7.23
CA LYS A 146 4.71 11.87 -6.05
C LYS A 146 6.19 12.02 -6.42
N LEU A 147 6.64 11.41 -7.51
CA LEU A 147 8.01 11.58 -7.99
C LEU A 147 8.23 13.00 -8.55
N ASN A 148 7.28 13.56 -9.30
CA ASN A 148 7.36 14.96 -9.75
C ASN A 148 7.46 15.91 -8.55
N HIS A 149 6.66 15.67 -7.48
CA HIS A 149 6.73 16.50 -6.27
C HIS A 149 8.06 16.33 -5.52
N LEU A 150 8.54 15.09 -5.39
CA LEU A 150 9.77 14.79 -4.64
C LEU A 150 11.03 15.30 -5.36
N LEU A 151 11.05 15.18 -6.68
CA LEU A 151 12.25 15.44 -7.51
C LEU A 151 12.15 16.75 -8.31
N HIS A 152 11.23 17.65 -7.94
CA HIS A 152 10.95 18.90 -8.70
C HIS A 152 12.17 19.84 -8.84
N ASP A 153 13.12 19.72 -7.94
CA ASP A 153 14.36 20.51 -7.88
C ASP A 153 15.60 19.75 -8.39
N ILE A 154 15.41 18.56 -8.97
CA ILE A 154 16.48 17.72 -9.50
C ILE A 154 16.40 17.69 -11.03
N GLU A 155 17.44 18.17 -11.68
CA GLU A 155 17.54 18.21 -13.15
C GLU A 155 18.35 17.04 -13.72
N HIS A 156 19.30 16.49 -12.91
CA HIS A 156 20.21 15.44 -13.35
C HIS A 156 20.47 14.42 -12.24
N ILE A 157 20.53 13.14 -12.62
CA ILE A 157 20.95 12.01 -11.77
C ILE A 157 21.90 11.14 -12.57
N ASP A 158 23.14 10.95 -12.10
CA ASP A 158 24.13 10.11 -12.81
C ASP A 158 23.65 8.65 -12.90
N HIS A 159 23.19 8.09 -11.77
CA HIS A 159 22.75 6.68 -11.73
C HIS A 159 21.44 6.50 -10.96
N ILE A 160 20.53 5.74 -11.54
CA ILE A 160 19.32 5.25 -10.89
C ILE A 160 19.43 3.73 -10.67
N ILE A 161 19.40 3.31 -9.42
CA ILE A 161 19.52 1.93 -9.00
C ILE A 161 18.17 1.46 -8.45
N ILE A 162 17.57 0.46 -9.09
CA ILE A 162 16.26 -0.07 -8.74
C ILE A 162 16.41 -1.51 -8.29
N GLU A 163 15.84 -1.87 -7.12
CA GLU A 163 15.82 -3.25 -6.67
C GLU A 163 15.06 -4.15 -7.63
N ASN A 164 15.71 -5.24 -8.06
CA ASN A 164 15.10 -6.18 -9.00
C ASN A 164 14.12 -7.11 -8.30
N GLN A 165 12.89 -7.13 -8.78
CA GLN A 165 11.81 -7.99 -8.30
C GLN A 165 11.86 -9.36 -8.99
N ILE A 166 12.51 -10.35 -8.37
CA ILE A 166 12.85 -11.66 -9.00
C ILE A 166 11.70 -12.67 -8.92
N SER A 167 10.78 -12.54 -7.95
CA SER A 167 9.77 -13.57 -7.71
C SER A 167 8.69 -13.63 -8.80
N PRO A 168 8.33 -14.83 -9.33
CA PRO A 168 7.19 -15.02 -10.22
C PRO A 168 5.85 -14.56 -9.60
N ILE A 169 5.74 -14.64 -8.27
CA ILE A 169 4.55 -14.20 -7.49
C ILE A 169 4.44 -12.66 -7.45
N ALA A 170 5.52 -11.96 -7.76
CA ALA A 170 5.59 -10.51 -7.73
C ALA A 170 5.25 -9.83 -9.06
N SER A 171 4.36 -10.39 -9.89
CA SER A 171 4.00 -9.81 -11.20
C SER A 171 3.59 -8.34 -11.08
N ARG A 172 2.78 -7.99 -10.08
CA ARG A 172 2.39 -6.60 -9.81
C ARG A 172 3.58 -5.70 -9.46
N MET A 173 4.54 -6.21 -8.68
CA MET A 173 5.74 -5.47 -8.30
C MET A 173 6.66 -5.26 -9.50
N LYS A 174 6.77 -6.23 -10.42
CA LYS A 174 7.49 -6.07 -11.69
C LYS A 174 6.83 -5.02 -12.58
N THR A 175 5.50 -4.96 -12.62
CA THR A 175 4.78 -3.91 -13.35
C THR A 175 5.08 -2.54 -12.75
N VAL A 176 5.03 -2.38 -11.44
CA VAL A 176 5.38 -1.13 -10.75
C VAL A 176 6.84 -0.75 -10.99
N GLN A 177 7.77 -1.71 -10.96
CA GLN A 177 9.16 -1.52 -11.32
C GLN A 177 9.32 -0.97 -12.75
N GLY A 178 8.60 -1.55 -13.71
CA GLY A 178 8.58 -1.07 -15.10
C GLY A 178 8.00 0.34 -15.23
N MET A 179 6.93 0.65 -14.50
CA MET A 179 6.33 2.00 -14.46
C MET A 179 7.32 3.04 -13.92
N ILE A 180 8.11 2.70 -12.90
CA ILE A 180 9.14 3.59 -12.33
C ILE A 180 10.24 3.85 -13.36
N VAL A 181 10.73 2.81 -14.05
CA VAL A 181 11.71 2.99 -15.14
C VAL A 181 11.13 3.89 -16.23
N GLN A 182 9.90 3.61 -16.67
CA GLN A 182 9.23 4.39 -17.71
C GLN A 182 9.05 5.87 -17.31
N TYR A 183 8.76 6.12 -16.02
CA TYR A 183 8.71 7.49 -15.50
C TYR A 183 10.02 8.23 -15.73
N PHE A 184 11.18 7.66 -15.39
CA PHE A 184 12.48 8.32 -15.58
C PHE A 184 12.87 8.44 -17.05
N VAL A 185 12.52 7.47 -17.90
CA VAL A 185 12.76 7.55 -19.36
C VAL A 185 11.96 8.67 -20.00
N MET A 186 10.80 9.02 -19.46
CA MET A 186 9.89 10.04 -20.00
C MET A 186 9.94 11.38 -19.24
N SER A 187 10.65 11.45 -18.12
CA SER A 187 10.79 12.69 -17.34
C SER A 187 11.85 13.60 -17.94
N ASP A 188 11.77 14.89 -17.57
CA ASP A 188 12.80 15.88 -17.94
C ASP A 188 14.11 15.72 -17.14
N ILE A 189 14.13 14.81 -16.15
CA ILE A 189 15.32 14.49 -15.37
C ILE A 189 16.30 13.73 -16.27
N THR A 190 17.43 14.31 -16.56
CA THR A 190 18.46 13.61 -17.34
C THR A 190 19.13 12.53 -16.49
N CYS A 191 19.30 11.35 -17.03
CA CYS A 191 19.92 10.22 -16.35
C CYS A 191 20.90 9.49 -17.28
N GLU A 192 22.14 9.27 -16.80
CA GLU A 192 23.14 8.55 -17.60
C GLU A 192 22.87 7.03 -17.60
N ASN A 193 22.39 6.48 -16.49
CA ASN A 193 22.27 5.03 -16.35
C ASN A 193 21.18 4.60 -15.37
N ILE A 194 20.28 3.71 -15.83
CA ILE A 194 19.27 3.04 -15.01
C ILE A 194 19.62 1.56 -14.91
N ARG A 195 19.77 1.02 -13.70
CA ARG A 195 20.17 -0.39 -13.44
C ARG A 195 19.24 -1.09 -12.48
N PHE A 196 18.99 -2.37 -12.75
CA PHE A 196 18.39 -3.26 -11.79
C PHE A 196 19.47 -3.98 -10.97
N VAL A 197 19.31 -3.98 -9.64
CA VAL A 197 20.25 -4.60 -8.72
C VAL A 197 19.53 -5.64 -7.89
N SER A 198 20.14 -6.83 -7.77
CA SER A 198 19.57 -7.92 -6.97
C SER A 198 19.55 -7.56 -5.48
N ALA A 199 18.43 -7.88 -4.79
CA ALA A 199 18.32 -7.77 -3.34
C ALA A 199 19.41 -8.54 -2.58
N SER A 200 19.98 -9.60 -3.17
CA SER A 200 21.08 -10.36 -2.58
C SER A 200 22.36 -9.54 -2.40
N ASN A 201 22.52 -8.45 -3.16
CA ASN A 201 23.69 -7.59 -3.05
C ASN A 201 23.63 -6.66 -1.83
N LYS A 202 22.45 -6.42 -1.24
CA LYS A 202 22.26 -5.51 -0.09
C LYS A 202 23.10 -5.90 1.15
N LEU A 203 23.38 -7.18 1.31
CA LEU A 203 24.09 -7.70 2.49
C LEU A 203 25.47 -8.34 2.17
N ARG A 204 25.93 -8.19 0.93
CA ARG A 204 27.14 -8.86 0.46
C ARG A 204 28.38 -8.52 1.29
N ASP A 205 28.44 -7.26 1.76
CA ASP A 205 29.60 -6.77 2.51
C ASP A 205 29.41 -6.90 4.04
N VAL A 206 28.16 -7.24 4.48
CA VAL A 206 27.82 -7.40 5.90
C VAL A 206 27.87 -8.87 6.34
N LEU A 207 27.59 -9.79 5.43
CA LEU A 207 27.59 -11.25 5.69
C LEU A 207 28.96 -11.84 5.37
N LYS A 208 29.54 -12.58 6.32
CA LYS A 208 30.76 -13.37 6.07
C LYS A 208 30.52 -14.42 5.00
N LYS A 209 31.52 -14.68 4.15
CA LYS A 209 31.46 -15.75 3.13
C LYS A 209 31.05 -17.08 3.77
N GLY A 210 29.87 -17.61 3.38
CA GLY A 210 29.36 -18.91 3.86
C GLY A 210 28.18 -18.85 4.83
N GLU A 211 27.79 -17.67 5.32
CA GLU A 211 26.59 -17.54 6.15
C GLU A 211 25.33 -17.49 5.27
N VAL A 212 24.45 -18.48 5.45
CA VAL A 212 23.13 -18.49 4.85
C VAL A 212 22.19 -17.70 5.75
N SER A 213 21.89 -16.48 5.38
CA SER A 213 20.94 -15.67 6.14
C SER A 213 19.49 -16.05 5.80
N SER A 214 18.68 -16.32 6.82
CA SER A 214 17.22 -16.44 6.66
C SER A 214 16.61 -15.08 6.24
N TYR A 215 15.38 -15.11 5.71
CA TYR A 215 14.66 -13.86 5.40
C TYR A 215 14.51 -12.93 6.61
N SER A 216 14.33 -13.51 7.82
CA SER A 216 14.25 -12.77 9.07
C SER A 216 15.57 -12.08 9.45
N ASP A 217 16.70 -12.73 9.21
CA ASP A 217 18.02 -12.19 9.52
C ASP A 217 18.36 -11.02 8.58
N ARG A 218 18.02 -11.17 7.29
CA ARG A 218 18.15 -10.08 6.30
C ARG A 218 17.36 -8.84 6.69
N LYS A 219 16.16 -9.02 7.26
CA LYS A 219 15.32 -7.92 7.71
C LYS A 219 15.85 -7.22 8.96
N LYS A 220 16.54 -7.93 9.86
CA LYS A 220 17.14 -7.36 11.07
C LYS A 220 18.41 -6.53 10.79
N HIS A 221 19.16 -6.87 9.75
CA HIS A 221 20.40 -6.19 9.38
C HIS A 221 20.22 -5.08 8.32
N SER A 222 18.97 -4.83 7.86
CA SER A 222 18.65 -3.78 6.88
C SER A 222 18.03 -2.53 7.51
N ILE A 223 18.12 -2.37 8.86
CA ILE A 223 17.68 -1.18 9.61
C ILE A 223 18.88 -0.35 10.02
#